data_e91edc92b1495538a9358d356f56f1a8
#
_entry.id   e91edc92b1495538a9358d356f56f1a8
#
_cell.length_a   1.000
_cell.length_b   1.000
_cell.length_c   1.000
_cell.angle_alpha   90.00
_cell.angle_beta   90.00
_cell.angle_gamma   90.00
#
_symmetry.space_group_name_H-M   'P 1'
#
loop_
_entity.id
_entity.type
_entity.pdbx_description
1 polymer ?
#
loop_
_entity_poly.entity_id
_entity_poly.type
_entity_poly.pdbx_seq_one_letter_code
_entity_poly.pdbx_strand_id
1 'polypeptide(L)'
;PATPSRTGGVRMADIGDSGVSFENVAREWRCKYTPGASGGPGDSASLKACQDLLTEYLPKLKELPKASVTRQVCGGCMDFKVSITQPLEEHGAWAGADYGPLEEEFIAKLKAIDGVSQVETQEITFEAL
;
A
#
# COMPACT_ATOMS: atom_id res chain seq x y z
N PRO A 1 2.05 -24.87 14.97
CA PRO A 1 2.37 -24.07 16.13
C PRO A 1 2.75 -22.65 15.76
N ALA A 2 2.66 -21.78 16.72
CA ALA A 2 3.07 -20.40 16.51
C ALA A 2 4.55 -20.35 16.18
N THR A 3 4.91 -19.53 15.23
CA THR A 3 6.30 -19.33 14.87
C THR A 3 6.97 -18.47 15.94
N PRO A 4 8.06 -18.96 16.53
CA PRO A 4 8.76 -18.18 17.53
C PRO A 4 9.43 -16.97 16.91
N SER A 5 9.73 -15.98 17.72
CA SER A 5 10.52 -14.86 17.29
C SER A 5 11.91 -15.31 16.92
N ARG A 6 12.45 -14.73 15.87
CA ARG A 6 13.83 -14.97 15.47
C ARG A 6 14.75 -14.08 16.29
N THR A 7 16.03 -14.32 16.14
CA THR A 7 17.05 -13.42 16.70
C THR A 7 16.74 -11.99 16.22
N GLY A 8 16.68 -11.07 17.14
CA GLY A 8 16.32 -9.69 16.83
C GLY A 8 14.83 -9.39 16.90
N GLY A 9 14.02 -10.36 17.33
CA GLY A 9 12.59 -10.14 17.54
C GLY A 9 11.72 -10.23 16.31
N VAL A 10 12.25 -10.77 15.21
CA VAL A 10 11.48 -10.95 13.98
C VAL A 10 10.48 -12.10 14.16
N ARG A 11 9.23 -11.85 13.80
CA ARG A 11 8.17 -12.86 13.81
C ARG A 11 7.87 -13.34 12.40
N MET A 12 7.51 -14.62 12.30
CA MET A 12 6.95 -15.17 11.08
C MET A 12 5.57 -15.72 11.36
N ALA A 13 4.75 -15.72 10.36
CA ALA A 13 3.43 -16.32 10.38
C ALA A 13 3.28 -17.25 9.19
N ASP A 14 2.30 -18.15 9.27
CA ASP A 14 1.99 -19.07 8.18
C ASP A 14 0.54 -18.92 7.78
N ILE A 15 0.27 -19.09 6.49
CA ILE A 15 -1.11 -19.19 6.03
C ILE A 15 -1.49 -20.67 6.07
N GLY A 16 -2.01 -21.10 7.23
CA GLY A 16 -2.43 -22.49 7.46
C GLY A 16 -1.37 -23.48 7.04
N ASP A 17 -1.78 -24.51 6.31
CA ASP A 17 -0.90 -25.55 5.80
C ASP A 17 -0.47 -25.32 4.35
N SER A 18 -0.58 -24.10 3.88
CA SER A 18 -0.31 -23.76 2.47
C SER A 18 1.17 -23.81 2.09
N GLY A 19 2.07 -23.78 3.08
CA GLY A 19 3.50 -23.62 2.84
C GLY A 19 3.91 -22.16 2.67
N VAL A 20 2.97 -21.22 2.74
CA VAL A 20 3.27 -19.79 2.64
C VAL A 20 3.54 -19.26 4.04
N SER A 21 4.78 -18.80 4.25
CA SER A 21 5.18 -18.14 5.49
C SER A 21 5.68 -16.74 5.17
N PHE A 22 5.55 -15.82 6.12
CA PHE A 22 5.88 -14.43 5.87
C PHE A 22 6.24 -13.70 7.17
N GLU A 23 7.08 -12.68 7.04
CA GLU A 23 7.47 -11.81 8.14
C GLU A 23 6.82 -10.44 8.01
N ASN A 24 6.45 -10.06 6.81
CA ASN A 24 5.98 -8.72 6.50
C ASN A 24 4.61 -8.73 5.88
N VAL A 25 3.87 -7.66 6.11
CA VAL A 25 2.54 -7.47 5.51
C VAL A 25 2.50 -6.07 4.92
N ALA A 26 1.96 -5.99 3.71
CA ALA A 26 1.76 -4.72 3.02
C ALA A 26 0.29 -4.34 3.05
N ARG A 27 0.01 -3.11 3.47
CA ARG A 27 -1.29 -2.50 3.21
C ARG A 27 -1.20 -1.79 1.88
N GLU A 28 -2.04 -2.18 0.94
CA GLU A 28 -1.99 -1.65 -0.42
C GLU A 28 -3.19 -0.77 -0.70
N TRP A 29 -2.95 0.41 -1.25
CA TRP A 29 -3.95 1.34 -1.74
C TRP A 29 -3.78 1.48 -3.23
N ARG A 30 -4.84 1.24 -3.98
CA ARG A 30 -4.74 1.18 -5.44
C ARG A 30 -5.94 1.79 -6.13
N CYS A 31 -5.74 2.24 -7.37
CA CYS A 31 -6.80 2.77 -8.19
C CYS A 31 -6.43 2.67 -9.67
N LYS A 32 -7.42 2.94 -10.52
CA LYS A 32 -7.21 3.18 -11.93
C LYS A 32 -7.20 4.69 -12.17
N TYR A 33 -6.27 5.16 -12.99
CA TYR A 33 -6.27 6.54 -13.46
C TYR A 33 -6.64 6.57 -14.95
N THR A 34 -6.83 7.75 -15.53
CA THR A 34 -7.19 7.91 -16.94
C THR A 34 -5.99 8.36 -17.75
N PRO A 35 -5.82 7.88 -18.99
CA PRO A 35 -4.73 8.38 -19.83
C PRO A 35 -4.95 9.85 -20.19
N GLY A 36 -3.87 10.53 -20.55
CA GLY A 36 -3.94 11.88 -21.06
C GLY A 36 -4.36 11.92 -22.53
N ALA A 37 -4.30 13.10 -23.11
CA ALA A 37 -4.67 13.31 -24.53
C ALA A 37 -3.80 12.49 -25.48
N SER A 38 -2.56 12.16 -25.09
CA SER A 38 -1.66 11.32 -25.87
C SER A 38 -2.09 9.86 -25.92
N GLY A 39 -3.02 9.46 -25.05
CA GLY A 39 -3.42 8.07 -24.91
C GLY A 39 -2.56 7.28 -23.90
N GLY A 40 -1.57 7.93 -23.30
CA GLY A 40 -0.64 7.31 -22.36
C GLY A 40 -0.62 7.99 -21.00
N PRO A 41 0.27 7.53 -20.10
CA PRO A 41 0.34 8.06 -18.74
C PRO A 41 1.08 9.39 -18.62
N GLY A 42 1.92 9.73 -19.59
CA GLY A 42 2.85 10.85 -19.45
C GLY A 42 2.20 12.21 -19.26
N ASP A 43 1.03 12.41 -19.82
CA ASP A 43 0.27 13.65 -19.69
C ASP A 43 -1.07 13.44 -18.97
N SER A 44 -1.19 12.39 -18.19
CA SER A 44 -2.39 12.09 -17.41
C SER A 44 -2.51 13.03 -16.23
N ALA A 45 -3.57 13.85 -16.21
CA ALA A 45 -3.84 14.73 -15.09
C ALA A 45 -4.20 13.96 -13.82
N SER A 46 -4.94 12.85 -13.96
CA SER A 46 -5.32 12.05 -12.79
C SER A 46 -4.14 11.31 -12.20
N LEU A 47 -3.21 10.82 -13.01
CA LEU A 47 -1.98 10.21 -12.49
C LEU A 47 -1.14 11.24 -11.72
N LYS A 48 -1.00 12.43 -12.28
CA LYS A 48 -0.29 13.51 -11.60
C LYS A 48 -0.93 13.83 -10.26
N ALA A 49 -2.25 13.89 -10.22
CA ALA A 49 -2.98 14.17 -8.98
C ALA A 49 -2.78 13.05 -7.96
N CYS A 50 -2.75 11.77 -8.38
CA CYS A 50 -2.44 10.65 -7.50
C CYS A 50 -1.05 10.80 -6.90
N GLN A 51 -0.07 11.15 -7.72
CA GLN A 51 1.30 11.34 -7.24
C GLN A 51 1.41 12.52 -6.28
N ASP A 52 0.73 13.63 -6.58
CA ASP A 52 0.73 14.80 -5.70
C ASP A 52 0.13 14.46 -4.33
N LEU A 53 -0.94 13.67 -4.32
CA LEU A 53 -1.56 13.21 -3.07
C LEU A 53 -0.60 12.33 -2.28
N LEU A 54 0.07 11.40 -2.93
CA LEU A 54 1.08 10.56 -2.28
C LEU A 54 2.20 11.41 -1.68
N THR A 55 2.69 12.39 -2.43
CA THR A 55 3.75 13.28 -1.98
C THR A 55 3.33 14.02 -0.71
N GLU A 56 2.08 14.45 -0.65
CA GLU A 56 1.53 15.12 0.53
C GLU A 56 1.55 14.21 1.77
N TYR A 57 1.19 12.94 1.61
CA TYR A 57 1.08 12.00 2.73
C TYR A 57 2.37 11.24 3.05
N LEU A 58 3.34 11.26 2.16
CA LEU A 58 4.55 10.46 2.31
C LEU A 58 5.28 10.69 3.64
N PRO A 59 5.45 11.93 4.12
CA PRO A 59 6.11 12.12 5.43
C PRO A 59 5.37 11.42 6.57
N LYS A 60 4.04 11.46 6.56
CA LYS A 60 3.22 10.82 7.59
C LYS A 60 3.30 9.30 7.49
N LEU A 61 3.30 8.75 6.28
CA LEU A 61 3.41 7.31 6.06
C LEU A 61 4.76 6.80 6.54
N LYS A 62 5.81 7.55 6.32
CA LYS A 62 7.16 7.18 6.75
C LYS A 62 7.35 7.23 8.26
N GLU A 63 6.45 7.88 8.98
CA GLU A 63 6.46 7.90 10.45
C GLU A 63 5.86 6.64 11.05
N LEU A 64 5.13 5.84 10.28
CA LEU A 64 4.61 4.57 10.76
C LEU A 64 5.77 3.65 11.14
N PRO A 65 5.67 2.93 12.29
CA PRO A 65 6.78 2.13 12.78
C PRO A 65 7.29 1.11 11.76
N LYS A 66 8.57 1.17 11.46
CA LYS A 66 9.28 0.24 10.54
C LYS A 66 8.65 0.14 9.16
N ALA A 67 7.94 1.17 8.72
CA ALA A 67 7.26 1.16 7.44
C ALA A 67 8.24 1.40 6.28
N SER A 68 8.03 0.64 5.22
CA SER A 68 8.65 0.86 3.91
C SER A 68 7.53 1.23 2.96
N VAL A 69 7.62 2.41 2.35
CA VAL A 69 6.58 2.90 1.45
C VAL A 69 7.08 2.80 0.02
N THR A 70 6.31 2.10 -0.81
CA THR A 70 6.66 1.92 -2.23
C THR A 70 5.48 2.31 -3.10
N ARG A 71 5.77 2.66 -4.35
CA ARG A 71 4.77 3.02 -5.34
C ARG A 71 5.02 2.22 -6.61
N GLN A 72 3.95 1.74 -7.22
CA GLN A 72 3.97 1.06 -8.51
C GLN A 72 3.00 1.74 -9.45
N VAL A 73 3.40 1.92 -10.69
CA VAL A 73 2.56 2.51 -11.73
C VAL A 73 2.64 1.63 -12.95
N CYS A 74 1.48 1.23 -13.47
CA CYS A 74 1.39 0.55 -14.75
C CYS A 74 0.86 1.53 -15.79
N GLY A 75 1.64 1.77 -16.83
CA GLY A 75 1.23 2.70 -17.90
C GLY A 75 0.20 2.08 -18.84
N GLY A 76 0.34 0.78 -19.14
CA GLY A 76 -0.57 0.09 -20.05
C GLY A 76 -1.90 -0.26 -19.42
N CYS A 77 -1.89 -0.64 -18.15
CA CYS A 77 -3.11 -1.02 -17.43
C CYS A 77 -3.68 0.12 -16.58
N MET A 78 -3.05 1.28 -16.57
CA MET A 78 -3.51 2.48 -15.86
C MET A 78 -3.68 2.27 -14.36
N ASP A 79 -2.78 1.50 -13.74
CA ASP A 79 -2.80 1.25 -12.30
C ASP A 79 -1.86 2.19 -11.56
N PHE A 80 -2.33 2.69 -10.43
CA PHE A 80 -1.51 3.40 -9.44
C PHE A 80 -1.65 2.69 -8.11
N LYS A 81 -0.53 2.33 -7.50
CA LYS A 81 -0.53 1.58 -6.23
C LYS A 81 0.47 2.18 -5.26
N VAL A 82 0.05 2.24 -4.00
CA VAL A 82 0.93 2.58 -2.88
C VAL A 82 0.91 1.39 -1.93
N SER A 83 2.08 0.93 -1.53
CA SER A 83 2.20 -0.17 -0.58
C SER A 83 2.95 0.31 0.65
N ILE A 84 2.38 0.06 1.82
CA ILE A 84 2.98 0.35 3.11
C ILE A 84 3.29 -0.99 3.75
N THR A 85 4.55 -1.36 3.74
CA THR A 85 5.01 -2.67 4.21
C THR A 85 5.63 -2.54 5.59
N GLN A 86 5.18 -3.38 6.52
CA GLN A 86 5.67 -3.40 7.89
C GLN A 86 5.87 -4.84 8.33
N PRO A 87 6.74 -5.07 9.34
CA PRO A 87 6.79 -6.37 10.00
C PRO A 87 5.43 -6.71 10.59
N LEU A 88 5.20 -8.00 10.78
CA LEU A 88 3.91 -8.53 11.23
C LEU A 88 3.34 -7.82 12.46
N GLU A 89 4.16 -7.56 13.45
CA GLU A 89 3.70 -6.95 14.70
C GLU A 89 3.24 -5.50 14.49
N GLU A 90 4.05 -4.71 13.80
CA GLU A 90 3.74 -3.30 13.55
C GLU A 90 2.52 -3.16 12.63
N HIS A 91 2.44 -4.03 11.62
CA HIS A 91 1.25 -4.05 10.77
C HIS A 91 0.01 -4.39 11.58
N GLY A 92 0.08 -5.39 12.46
CA GLY A 92 -1.04 -5.80 13.30
C GLY A 92 -1.55 -4.67 14.18
N ALA A 93 -0.64 -3.86 14.73
CA ALA A 93 -1.03 -2.73 15.55
C ALA A 93 -1.76 -1.66 14.72
N TRP A 94 -1.26 -1.37 13.52
CA TRP A 94 -1.89 -0.40 12.63
C TRP A 94 -3.26 -0.92 12.12
N ALA A 95 -3.32 -2.18 11.72
CA ALA A 95 -4.57 -2.82 11.31
C ALA A 95 -5.61 -2.82 12.44
N GLY A 96 -5.16 -3.03 13.68
CA GLY A 96 -6.04 -2.96 14.85
C GLY A 96 -6.64 -1.58 15.09
N ALA A 97 -6.02 -0.54 14.55
CA ALA A 97 -6.53 0.83 14.56
C ALA A 97 -7.24 1.17 13.24
N ASP A 98 -7.66 0.18 12.46
CA ASP A 98 -8.32 0.33 11.16
C ASP A 98 -7.50 1.17 10.19
N TYR A 99 -6.17 1.05 10.26
CA TYR A 99 -5.22 1.82 9.45
C TYR A 99 -5.41 3.34 9.58
N GLY A 100 -5.99 3.76 10.71
CA GLY A 100 -6.31 5.15 10.93
C GLY A 100 -5.13 6.00 11.39
N PRO A 101 -5.28 7.30 11.27
CA PRO A 101 -6.32 7.99 10.49
C PRO A 101 -5.97 8.11 9.01
N LEU A 102 -4.78 7.66 8.58
CA LEU A 102 -4.23 7.96 7.26
C LEU A 102 -5.01 7.34 6.11
N GLU A 103 -5.46 6.08 6.29
CA GLU A 103 -6.15 5.39 5.19
C GLU A 103 -7.47 6.08 4.84
N GLU A 104 -8.30 6.39 5.83
CA GLU A 104 -9.58 7.04 5.58
C GLU A 104 -9.39 8.35 4.84
N GLU A 105 -8.43 9.15 5.28
CA GLU A 105 -8.14 10.43 4.66
C GLU A 105 -7.63 10.27 3.23
N PHE A 106 -6.64 9.40 3.05
CA PHE A 106 -6.01 9.20 1.75
C PHE A 106 -7.02 8.64 0.74
N ILE A 107 -7.78 7.63 1.14
CA ILE A 107 -8.76 6.99 0.24
C ILE A 107 -9.86 7.95 -0.14
N ALA A 108 -10.35 8.77 0.80
CA ALA A 108 -11.36 9.78 0.49
C ALA A 108 -10.85 10.79 -0.54
N LYS A 109 -9.62 11.25 -0.37
CA LYS A 109 -9.01 12.20 -1.32
C LYS A 109 -8.71 11.55 -2.66
N LEU A 110 -8.31 10.28 -2.66
CA LEU A 110 -8.05 9.54 -3.89
C LEU A 110 -9.34 9.40 -4.71
N LYS A 111 -10.44 9.04 -4.05
CA LYS A 111 -11.75 8.92 -4.70
C LYS A 111 -12.26 10.25 -5.25
N ALA A 112 -11.83 11.36 -4.67
CA ALA A 112 -12.26 12.70 -5.11
C ALA A 112 -11.51 13.22 -6.33
N ILE A 113 -10.43 12.54 -6.76
CA ILE A 113 -9.68 12.94 -7.94
C ILE A 113 -10.49 12.63 -9.19
N ASP A 114 -10.71 13.64 -10.01
CA ASP A 114 -11.39 13.47 -11.29
C ASP A 114 -10.56 12.55 -12.19
N GLY A 115 -11.18 11.53 -12.77
CA GLY A 115 -10.49 10.55 -13.60
C GLY A 115 -9.96 9.32 -12.87
N VAL A 116 -10.12 9.26 -11.56
CA VAL A 116 -9.76 8.08 -10.77
C VAL A 116 -10.99 7.19 -10.58
N SER A 117 -10.78 5.88 -10.68
CA SER A 117 -11.83 4.88 -10.49
C SER A 117 -11.25 3.64 -9.83
N GLN A 118 -12.14 2.71 -9.43
CA GLN A 118 -11.76 1.42 -8.87
C GLN A 118 -10.76 1.54 -7.72
N VAL A 119 -11.06 2.43 -6.78
CA VAL A 119 -10.23 2.60 -5.58
C VAL A 119 -10.44 1.40 -4.66
N GLU A 120 -9.35 0.74 -4.30
CA GLU A 120 -9.38 -0.46 -3.49
C GLU A 120 -8.28 -0.43 -2.44
N THR A 121 -8.52 -1.17 -1.35
CA THR A 121 -7.50 -1.42 -0.33
C THR A 121 -7.34 -2.93 -0.17
N GLN A 122 -6.11 -3.38 0.05
CA GLN A 122 -5.83 -4.81 0.23
C GLN A 122 -4.77 -4.99 1.31
N GLU A 123 -4.83 -6.16 1.95
CA GLU A 123 -3.80 -6.60 2.88
C GLU A 123 -3.10 -7.79 2.23
N ILE A 124 -1.79 -7.69 2.05
CA ILE A 124 -1.03 -8.64 1.25
C ILE A 124 0.20 -9.08 2.04
N THR A 125 0.43 -10.38 2.16
CA THR A 125 1.69 -10.85 2.72
C THR A 125 2.82 -10.49 1.78
N PHE A 126 3.95 -10.11 2.34
CA PHE A 126 5.08 -9.67 1.55
C PHE A 126 6.35 -10.32 2.06
N GLU A 127 7.02 -11.06 1.18
CA GLU A 127 8.24 -11.77 1.53
C GLU A 127 9.25 -11.68 0.40
N ALA A 128 10.48 -11.30 0.72
CA ALA A 128 11.58 -11.36 -0.24
C ALA A 128 12.12 -12.79 -0.24
N LEU A 129 12.18 -13.41 -1.38
CA LEU A 129 12.60 -14.80 -1.52
C LEU A 129 14.06 -14.93 -1.97
#